data_9a308da83c28f8a7194d4702c3f78df9
#
_entry.id   9a308da83c28f8a7194d4702c3f78df9
#
_cell.length_a   1.000
_cell.length_b   1.000
_cell.length_c   1.000
_cell.angle_alpha   90.00
_cell.angle_beta   90.00
_cell.angle_gamma   90.00
#
_symmetry.space_group_name_H-M   'P 1'
#
loop_
_entity.id
_entity.type
_entity.pdbx_description
1 polymer ?
#
loop_
_entity_poly.entity_id
_entity_poly.type
_entity_poly.pdbx_seq_one_letter_code
_entity_poly.pdbx_strand_id
1 'polypeptide(L)'
;MKTTQELKELLYKNKTVADQQPDAIAEANAFCEGYKAFLNAAKTEREAAAYSEQLLKQAGYKPFVPGMTLNAGDKVYLINRSKCVLAATIGERSMAEGFHLNIAHI
;
A
#
# COMPACT_ATOMS: atom_id res chain seq x y z
N MET A 1 -31.67 -0.76 40.82
CA MET A 1 -30.22 -0.54 40.52
C MET A 1 -29.77 -1.60 39.53
N LYS A 2 -29.03 -1.21 38.49
CA LYS A 2 -28.41 -2.20 37.56
C LYS A 2 -27.36 -3.01 38.28
N THR A 3 -27.28 -4.29 37.98
CA THR A 3 -26.21 -5.15 38.52
C THR A 3 -24.86 -4.78 37.91
N THR A 4 -23.77 -5.19 38.54
CA THR A 4 -22.42 -5.00 38.03
C THR A 4 -22.26 -5.61 36.62
N GLN A 5 -22.95 -6.69 36.31
CA GLN A 5 -22.92 -7.33 35.00
C GLN A 5 -23.63 -6.47 33.94
N GLU A 6 -24.81 -5.94 34.24
CA GLU A 6 -25.53 -5.03 33.34
C GLU A 6 -24.75 -3.74 33.06
N LEU A 7 -24.00 -3.24 34.06
CA LEU A 7 -23.14 -2.07 33.88
C LEU A 7 -21.92 -2.39 32.99
N LYS A 8 -21.35 -3.60 33.10
CA LYS A 8 -20.25 -4.02 32.22
C LYS A 8 -20.67 -4.17 30.76
N GLU A 9 -21.93 -4.55 30.49
CA GLU A 9 -22.47 -4.66 29.15
C GLU A 9 -22.66 -3.30 28.45
N LEU A 10 -22.77 -2.23 29.24
CA LEU A 10 -22.86 -0.84 28.74
C LEU A 10 -21.49 -0.27 28.36
N LEU A 11 -20.39 -0.90 28.77
CA LEU A 11 -19.06 -0.43 28.45
C LEU A 11 -18.72 -0.77 26.99
N TYR A 12 -18.34 0.26 26.25
CA TYR A 12 -17.78 0.04 24.91
C TYR A 12 -16.46 -0.72 25.01
N LYS A 13 -16.42 -1.88 24.37
CA LYS A 13 -15.19 -2.67 24.21
C LYS A 13 -14.65 -2.44 22.82
N ASN A 14 -13.50 -1.77 22.73
CA ASN A 14 -12.79 -1.66 21.47
C ASN A 14 -12.30 -3.06 21.05
N LYS A 15 -12.73 -3.50 19.88
CA LYS A 15 -12.26 -4.76 19.28
C LYS A 15 -11.24 -4.43 18.22
N THR A 16 -10.02 -4.83 18.46
CA THR A 16 -8.93 -4.68 17.49
C THR A 16 -9.03 -5.78 16.42
N VAL A 17 -8.34 -5.60 15.29
CA VAL A 17 -8.23 -6.66 14.28
C VAL A 17 -7.59 -7.92 14.88
N ALA A 18 -6.62 -7.76 15.78
CA ALA A 18 -5.97 -8.85 16.49
C ALA A 18 -6.96 -9.70 17.30
N ASP A 19 -7.97 -9.04 17.94
CA ASP A 19 -9.01 -9.74 18.71
C ASP A 19 -10.03 -10.47 17.82
N GLN A 20 -10.27 -9.95 16.62
CA GLN A 20 -11.28 -10.48 15.71
C GLN A 20 -10.71 -11.52 14.74
N GLN A 21 -9.44 -11.37 14.37
CA GLN A 21 -8.76 -12.20 13.37
C GLN A 21 -7.34 -12.53 13.86
N PRO A 22 -7.20 -13.45 14.82
CA PRO A 22 -5.87 -13.79 15.36
C PRO A 22 -4.87 -14.26 14.30
N ASP A 23 -5.35 -14.98 13.27
CA ASP A 23 -4.52 -15.48 12.16
C ASP A 23 -3.92 -14.36 11.30
N ALA A 24 -4.60 -13.20 11.21
CA ALA A 24 -4.09 -12.02 10.50
C ALA A 24 -2.79 -11.47 11.11
N ILE A 25 -2.50 -11.76 12.37
CA ILE A 25 -1.26 -11.34 13.03
C ILE A 25 -0.04 -12.03 12.40
N ALA A 26 -0.13 -13.31 12.09
CA ALA A 26 0.95 -14.05 11.44
C ALA A 26 1.23 -13.49 10.03
N GLU A 27 0.18 -13.21 9.26
CA GLU A 27 0.29 -12.60 7.93
C GLU A 27 0.88 -11.18 8.01
N ALA A 28 0.42 -10.37 8.96
CA ALA A 28 0.95 -9.03 9.20
C ALA A 28 2.44 -9.05 9.57
N ASN A 29 2.85 -9.99 10.43
CA ASN A 29 4.26 -10.14 10.79
C ASN A 29 5.12 -10.53 9.59
N ALA A 30 4.65 -11.45 8.75
CA ALA A 30 5.35 -11.85 7.52
C ALA A 30 5.47 -10.66 6.54
N PHE A 31 4.40 -9.87 6.36
CA PHE A 31 4.43 -8.65 5.55
C PHE A 31 5.44 -7.63 6.10
N CYS A 32 5.52 -7.48 7.42
CA CYS A 32 6.44 -6.54 8.07
C CYS A 32 7.93 -6.87 7.83
N GLU A 33 8.29 -8.10 7.52
CA GLU A 33 9.69 -8.42 7.17
C GLU A 33 10.11 -7.69 5.88
N GLY A 34 9.25 -7.66 4.87
CA GLY A 34 9.48 -6.87 3.65
C GLY A 34 9.51 -5.36 3.92
N TYR A 35 8.65 -4.88 4.81
CA TYR A 35 8.65 -3.48 5.22
C TYR A 35 9.93 -3.09 5.98
N LYS A 36 10.44 -3.96 6.86
CA LYS A 36 11.73 -3.73 7.54
C LYS A 36 12.89 -3.67 6.55
N ALA A 37 12.89 -4.54 5.53
CA ALA A 37 13.89 -4.50 4.47
C ALA A 37 13.83 -3.17 3.69
N PHE A 38 12.63 -2.69 3.36
CA PHE A 38 12.43 -1.37 2.76
C PHE A 38 13.00 -0.26 3.64
N LEU A 39 12.65 -0.21 4.92
CA LEU A 39 13.13 0.81 5.86
C LEU A 39 14.67 0.79 6.01
N ASN A 40 15.28 -0.38 5.96
CA ASN A 40 16.72 -0.52 6.04
C ASN A 40 17.44 0.00 4.79
N ALA A 41 16.85 -0.15 3.63
CA ALA A 41 17.41 0.28 2.34
C ALA A 41 17.09 1.75 2.01
N ALA A 42 15.94 2.26 2.45
CA ALA A 42 15.38 3.56 2.07
C ALA A 42 15.51 4.57 3.21
N LYS A 43 16.70 5.12 3.40
CA LYS A 43 16.99 6.12 4.46
C LYS A 43 16.69 7.55 4.03
N THR A 44 16.70 7.81 2.74
CA THR A 44 16.41 9.12 2.12
C THR A 44 15.32 8.97 1.06
N GLU A 45 14.72 10.08 0.64
CA GLU A 45 13.72 10.08 -0.41
C GLU A 45 14.25 9.51 -1.73
N ARG A 46 15.53 9.70 -2.02
CA ARG A 46 16.17 9.17 -3.23
C ARG A 46 16.38 7.65 -3.15
N GLU A 47 16.80 7.16 -2.00
CA GLU A 47 16.93 5.73 -1.76
C GLU A 47 15.55 5.05 -1.76
N ALA A 48 14.53 5.67 -1.16
CA ALA A 48 13.16 5.18 -1.20
C ALA A 48 12.62 5.09 -2.63
N ALA A 49 12.85 6.11 -3.45
CA ALA A 49 12.45 6.09 -4.86
C ALA A 49 13.19 4.99 -5.64
N ALA A 50 14.50 4.84 -5.44
CA ALA A 50 15.31 3.82 -6.11
C ALA A 50 14.90 2.40 -5.70
N TYR A 51 14.67 2.15 -4.42
CA TYR A 51 14.22 0.84 -3.94
C TYR A 51 12.81 0.51 -4.44
N SER A 52 11.91 1.49 -4.42
CA SER A 52 10.56 1.34 -4.96
C SER A 52 10.58 1.00 -6.46
N GLU A 53 11.47 1.64 -7.23
CA GLU A 53 11.65 1.32 -8.65
C GLU A 53 12.07 -0.15 -8.86
N GLN A 54 12.97 -0.66 -8.04
CA GLN A 54 13.38 -2.06 -8.10
C GLN A 54 12.20 -3.01 -7.83
N LEU A 55 11.39 -2.73 -6.80
CA LEU A 55 10.20 -3.52 -6.49
C LEU A 55 9.18 -3.49 -7.63
N LEU A 56 8.95 -2.31 -8.23
CA LEU A 56 8.04 -2.17 -9.37
C LEU A 56 8.52 -2.97 -10.59
N LYS A 57 9.82 -2.93 -10.90
CA LYS A 57 10.40 -3.75 -11.98
C LYS A 57 10.20 -5.25 -11.72
N GLN A 58 10.45 -5.70 -10.50
CA GLN A 58 10.21 -7.11 -10.11
C GLN A 58 8.74 -7.51 -10.23
N ALA A 59 7.81 -6.57 -9.97
CA ALA A 59 6.37 -6.78 -10.12
C ALA A 59 5.85 -6.62 -11.57
N GLY A 60 6.75 -6.43 -12.53
CA GLY A 60 6.44 -6.36 -13.96
C GLY A 60 5.98 -4.98 -14.45
N TYR A 61 6.22 -3.94 -13.67
CA TYR A 61 5.97 -2.57 -14.12
C TYR A 61 7.05 -2.12 -15.12
N LYS A 62 6.66 -1.36 -16.12
CA LYS A 62 7.53 -0.78 -17.15
C LYS A 62 7.58 0.74 -17.01
N PRO A 63 8.69 1.40 -17.37
CA PRO A 63 8.75 2.85 -17.41
C PRO A 63 7.66 3.44 -18.31
N PHE A 64 6.93 4.43 -17.80
CA PHE A 64 5.98 5.19 -18.60
C PHE A 64 6.73 6.18 -19.51
N VAL A 65 6.35 6.18 -20.79
CA VAL A 65 6.86 7.15 -21.76
C VAL A 65 5.65 7.91 -22.33
N PRO A 66 5.66 9.26 -22.31
CA PRO A 66 4.60 10.05 -22.92
C PRO A 66 4.33 9.63 -24.37
N GLY A 67 3.04 9.44 -24.70
CA GLY A 67 2.62 9.00 -26.03
C GLY A 67 2.55 7.49 -26.21
N MET A 68 2.96 6.68 -25.24
CA MET A 68 2.76 5.22 -25.34
C MET A 68 1.27 4.87 -25.23
N THR A 69 0.86 3.84 -25.95
CA THR A 69 -0.48 3.28 -25.84
C THR A 69 -0.53 2.36 -24.63
N LEU A 70 -1.55 2.53 -23.79
CA LEU A 70 -1.80 1.72 -22.61
C LEU A 70 -3.10 0.92 -22.79
N ASN A 71 -3.05 -0.36 -22.42
CA ASN A 71 -4.19 -1.27 -22.45
C ASN A 71 -4.54 -1.72 -21.03
N ALA A 72 -5.74 -2.23 -20.83
CA ALA A 72 -6.15 -2.82 -19.57
C ALA A 72 -5.16 -3.91 -19.13
N GLY A 73 -4.76 -3.86 -17.87
CA GLY A 73 -3.74 -4.76 -17.29
C GLY A 73 -2.30 -4.25 -17.40
N ASP A 74 -2.02 -3.23 -18.20
CA ASP A 74 -0.66 -2.66 -18.29
C ASP A 74 -0.26 -2.04 -16.95
N LYS A 75 1.00 -2.26 -16.59
CA LYS A 75 1.62 -1.77 -15.36
C LYS A 75 2.74 -0.81 -15.73
N VAL A 76 2.62 0.44 -15.33
CA VAL A 76 3.60 1.47 -15.66
C VAL A 76 4.02 2.25 -14.42
N TYR A 77 5.22 2.81 -14.46
CA TYR A 77 5.72 3.70 -13.41
C TYR A 77 6.49 4.88 -13.99
N LEU A 78 6.57 5.94 -13.22
CA LEU A 78 7.34 7.14 -13.50
C LEU A 78 8.12 7.56 -12.26
N ILE A 79 9.41 7.85 -12.43
CA ILE A 79 10.25 8.46 -11.40
C ILE A 79 10.38 9.94 -11.70
N ASN A 80 9.98 10.78 -10.75
CA ASN A 80 10.12 12.22 -10.87
C ASN A 80 11.27 12.72 -10.00
N ARG A 81 12.29 13.30 -10.63
CA ARG A 81 13.48 13.91 -10.00
C ARG A 81 14.21 13.01 -8.99
N SER A 82 14.10 11.70 -9.14
CA SER A 82 14.63 10.69 -8.20
C SER A 82 14.10 10.81 -6.76
N LYS A 83 12.97 11.46 -6.55
CA LYS A 83 12.39 11.72 -5.22
C LYS A 83 10.92 11.34 -5.10
N CYS A 84 10.24 11.13 -6.22
CA CYS A 84 8.84 10.75 -6.25
C CYS A 84 8.66 9.57 -7.21
N VAL A 85 7.80 8.65 -6.82
CA VAL A 85 7.42 7.48 -7.61
C VAL A 85 5.92 7.53 -7.85
N LEU A 86 5.53 7.41 -9.12
CA LEU A 86 4.16 7.17 -9.51
C LEU A 86 4.08 5.79 -10.15
N ALA A 87 3.11 4.99 -9.77
CA ALA A 87 2.86 3.70 -10.38
C ALA A 87 1.37 3.55 -10.67
N ALA A 88 1.03 2.94 -11.78
CA ALA A 88 -0.34 2.71 -12.19
C ALA A 88 -0.51 1.31 -12.80
N THR A 89 -1.62 0.68 -12.45
CA THR A 89 -2.15 -0.48 -13.17
C THR A 89 -3.39 -0.01 -13.92
N ILE A 90 -3.41 -0.21 -15.23
CA ILE A 90 -4.48 0.27 -16.10
C ILE A 90 -5.68 -0.66 -15.96
N GLY A 91 -6.83 -0.09 -15.60
CA GLY A 91 -8.09 -0.80 -15.47
C GLY A 91 -8.79 -1.03 -16.83
N GLU A 92 -9.90 -1.75 -16.79
CA GLU A 92 -10.74 -2.01 -17.98
C GLU A 92 -11.61 -0.82 -18.36
N ARG A 93 -11.93 0.05 -17.39
CA ARG A 93 -12.78 1.22 -17.58
C ARG A 93 -11.95 2.46 -17.87
N SER A 94 -12.59 3.42 -18.54
CA SER A 94 -11.99 4.73 -18.79
C SER A 94 -11.64 5.45 -17.48
N MET A 95 -10.52 6.16 -17.43
CA MET A 95 -10.17 7.04 -16.30
C MET A 95 -11.23 8.14 -16.07
N ALA A 96 -12.02 8.50 -17.07
CA ALA A 96 -13.13 9.45 -16.92
C ALA A 96 -14.25 8.92 -16.00
N GLU A 97 -14.35 7.60 -15.84
CA GLU A 97 -15.30 6.96 -14.91
C GLU A 97 -14.78 6.89 -13.47
N GLY A 98 -13.53 7.25 -13.26
CA GLY A 98 -12.87 7.27 -11.95
C GLY A 98 -11.64 6.37 -11.87
N PHE A 99 -10.91 6.49 -10.78
CA PHE A 99 -9.72 5.69 -10.48
C PHE A 99 -9.53 5.59 -8.96
N HIS A 100 -8.80 4.59 -8.51
CA HIS A 100 -8.37 4.47 -7.14
C HIS A 100 -6.99 5.09 -6.98
N LEU A 101 -6.84 6.01 -6.02
CA LEU A 101 -5.58 6.69 -5.74
C LEU A 101 -5.13 6.39 -4.31
N ASN A 102 -3.90 5.89 -4.18
CA ASN A 102 -3.22 5.75 -2.89
C ASN A 102 -2.03 6.71 -2.88
N ILE A 103 -1.90 7.50 -1.84
CA ILE A 103 -0.81 8.44 -1.66
C ILE A 103 -0.09 8.11 -0.35
N ALA A 104 1.24 8.03 -0.42
CA ALA A 104 2.08 7.90 0.75
C ALA A 104 3.17 8.97 0.70
N HIS A 105 3.45 9.57 1.86
CA HIS A 105 4.55 10.50 2.01
C HIS A 105 5.84 9.74 2.32
N ILE A 106 6.93 10.13 1.64
CA ILE A 106 8.28 9.60 1.92
C ILE A 106 8.95 10.43 3.00
#